data_6723659778285c9965e8af4c01f4c4d1
#
_entry.id   6723659778285c9965e8af4c01f4c4d1
#
_cell.length_a   1.000
_cell.length_b   1.000
_cell.length_c   1.000
_cell.angle_alpha   90.00
_cell.angle_beta   90.00
_cell.angle_gamma   90.00
#
_symmetry.space_group_name_H-M   'P 1'
#
loop_
_entity.id
_entity.type
_entity.pdbx_description
1 polymer ?
#
loop_
_entity_poly.entity_id
_entity_poly.type
_entity_poly.pdbx_seq_one_letter_code
_entity_poly.pdbx_strand_id
1 'polypeptide(L)'
;MPVVSMKELLEAGVHFGHQTRRWNPKMKRFIFTERGGIYIIDLQQTQELVDEAHNFAKAIAERGGSVLFVGTKKQAQDAVRDEAKRVGMPYVNNRWLGGLLTNWRTISDRIQRLHELRGLKQESMLDLLPAKERIQMEAELEKLESNLGGVADMRRQPDAIFIVDLRKEQLAVREAKRLGMPVIALVDTNCDPDEADYVIPGNDDAIRSCSVIVKAIADGIEAGKQRVTEAELKARSAKKEETPAEEPAAVEEPAAAAEPEAAAAEEPAVEAPAEETVAEEAEVTE
;
A
#
# COMPACT_ATOMS: atom_id res chain seq x y z
N MET A 1 18.97 -19.52 -8.68
CA MET A 1 18.78 -20.24 -7.42
C MET A 1 17.41 -19.84 -6.91
N PRO A 2 16.61 -20.76 -6.33
CA PRO A 2 15.31 -20.43 -5.79
C PRO A 2 15.45 -19.40 -4.65
N VAL A 3 14.48 -18.49 -4.56
CA VAL A 3 14.44 -17.44 -3.54
C VAL A 3 14.32 -18.01 -2.14
N VAL A 4 13.52 -19.08 -2.00
CA VAL A 4 13.34 -19.81 -0.75
C VAL A 4 13.70 -21.28 -0.97
N SER A 5 14.49 -21.86 -0.07
CA SER A 5 14.85 -23.27 -0.16
C SER A 5 13.69 -24.17 0.24
N MET A 6 13.62 -25.37 -0.37
CA MET A 6 12.65 -26.41 -0.02
C MET A 6 12.68 -26.76 1.47
N LYS A 7 13.88 -26.79 2.06
CA LYS A 7 14.09 -27.07 3.47
C LYS A 7 13.45 -25.99 4.36
N GLU A 8 13.60 -24.74 4.00
CA GLU A 8 13.05 -23.60 4.71
C GLU A 8 11.52 -23.58 4.65
N LEU A 9 10.94 -23.87 3.48
CA LEU A 9 9.48 -24.03 3.33
C LEU A 9 8.93 -25.17 4.20
N LEU A 10 9.65 -26.31 4.26
CA LEU A 10 9.27 -27.45 5.08
C LEU A 10 9.33 -27.13 6.57
N GLU A 11 10.41 -26.51 7.05
CA GLU A 11 10.62 -26.13 8.46
C GLU A 11 9.63 -25.05 8.91
N ALA A 12 9.23 -24.14 8.02
CA ALA A 12 8.20 -23.15 8.29
C ALA A 12 6.79 -23.73 8.31
N GLY A 13 6.60 -24.96 7.82
CA GLY A 13 5.30 -25.64 7.79
C GLY A 13 4.36 -25.10 6.70
N VAL A 14 4.90 -24.60 5.59
CA VAL A 14 4.13 -24.08 4.45
C VAL A 14 3.27 -25.16 3.79
N HIS A 15 3.71 -26.43 3.87
CA HIS A 15 3.06 -27.58 3.26
C HIS A 15 1.75 -28.01 3.95
N PHE A 16 1.45 -27.55 5.15
CA PHE A 16 0.21 -27.89 5.82
C PHE A 16 -0.95 -27.06 5.27
N GLY A 17 -1.99 -27.72 4.81
CA GLY A 17 -3.24 -27.08 4.46
C GLY A 17 -4.31 -27.28 5.54
N HIS A 18 -5.53 -26.99 5.22
CA HIS A 18 -6.69 -27.16 6.07
C HIS A 18 -7.23 -28.59 6.07
N GLN A 19 -8.15 -28.86 6.99
CA GLN A 19 -8.90 -30.11 7.05
C GLN A 19 -9.64 -30.39 5.75
N THR A 20 -9.71 -31.66 5.35
CA THR A 20 -10.34 -32.12 4.10
C THR A 20 -11.79 -31.66 3.92
N ARG A 21 -12.54 -31.44 5.01
CA ARG A 21 -13.92 -30.93 4.95
C ARG A 21 -14.06 -29.46 4.53
N ARG A 22 -12.98 -28.67 4.60
CA ARG A 22 -12.99 -27.22 4.34
C ARG A 22 -12.31 -26.83 3.02
N TRP A 23 -11.87 -27.78 2.25
CA TRP A 23 -11.09 -27.51 1.05
C TRP A 23 -11.94 -26.97 -0.12
N ASN A 24 -11.26 -26.27 -1.02
CA ASN A 24 -11.83 -25.86 -2.29
C ASN A 24 -11.39 -26.87 -3.38
N PRO A 25 -12.31 -27.46 -4.17
CA PRO A 25 -11.96 -28.40 -5.25
C PRO A 25 -10.96 -27.83 -6.28
N LYS A 26 -10.96 -26.54 -6.53
CA LYS A 26 -10.02 -25.88 -7.43
C LYS A 26 -8.56 -25.97 -6.98
N MET A 27 -8.34 -26.12 -5.66
CA MET A 27 -7.01 -26.31 -5.08
C MET A 27 -6.43 -27.70 -5.31
N LYS A 28 -7.19 -28.64 -5.90
CA LYS A 28 -6.73 -30.01 -6.20
C LYS A 28 -5.39 -30.04 -6.94
N ARG A 29 -5.15 -29.08 -7.82
CA ARG A 29 -3.91 -28.98 -8.62
C ARG A 29 -2.64 -28.72 -7.79
N PHE A 30 -2.79 -28.17 -6.58
CA PHE A 30 -1.69 -27.83 -5.68
C PHE A 30 -1.55 -28.78 -4.49
N ILE A 31 -2.40 -29.80 -4.40
CA ILE A 31 -2.40 -30.78 -3.31
C ILE A 31 -1.56 -31.98 -3.71
N PHE A 32 -0.54 -32.28 -2.91
CA PHE A 32 0.31 -33.46 -3.07
C PHE A 32 -0.37 -34.72 -2.56
N THR A 33 -0.89 -34.68 -1.32
CA THR A 33 -1.51 -35.85 -0.66
C THR A 33 -2.41 -35.42 0.49
N GLU A 34 -3.08 -36.41 1.08
CA GLU A 34 -3.82 -36.26 2.33
C GLU A 34 -3.14 -37.12 3.42
N ARG A 35 -3.00 -36.57 4.61
CA ARG A 35 -2.50 -37.26 5.77
C ARG A 35 -3.23 -36.87 7.05
N GLY A 36 -3.86 -37.82 7.71
CA GLY A 36 -4.55 -37.55 8.99
C GLY A 36 -5.73 -36.60 8.88
N GLY A 37 -6.43 -36.56 7.75
CA GLY A 37 -7.58 -35.64 7.51
C GLY A 37 -7.18 -34.21 7.20
N ILE A 38 -5.91 -33.95 6.88
CA ILE A 38 -5.35 -32.66 6.47
C ILE A 38 -4.71 -32.81 5.10
N TYR A 39 -4.94 -31.85 4.21
CA TYR A 39 -4.26 -31.80 2.93
C TYR A 39 -2.84 -31.30 3.07
N ILE A 40 -1.94 -31.91 2.31
CA ILE A 40 -0.53 -31.53 2.21
C ILE A 40 -0.34 -30.86 0.84
N ILE A 41 0.16 -29.63 0.87
CA ILE A 41 0.42 -28.84 -0.33
C ILE A 41 1.76 -29.27 -0.95
N ASP A 42 1.83 -29.23 -2.28
CA ASP A 42 3.03 -29.56 -3.04
C ASP A 42 4.03 -28.38 -2.99
N LEU A 43 5.10 -28.57 -2.22
CA LEU A 43 6.13 -27.56 -2.05
C LEU A 43 6.98 -27.30 -3.29
N GLN A 44 7.06 -28.24 -4.24
CA GLN A 44 7.80 -28.01 -5.49
C GLN A 44 7.11 -26.93 -6.30
N GLN A 45 5.79 -27.07 -6.47
CA GLN A 45 4.98 -26.04 -7.13
C GLN A 45 4.98 -24.71 -6.34
N THR A 46 4.92 -24.78 -5.00
CA THR A 46 4.98 -23.58 -4.17
C THR A 46 6.29 -22.81 -4.40
N GLN A 47 7.43 -23.50 -4.47
CA GLN A 47 8.73 -22.88 -4.69
C GLN A 47 8.79 -22.14 -6.03
N GLU A 48 8.35 -22.78 -7.11
CA GLU A 48 8.31 -22.19 -8.45
C GLU A 48 7.40 -20.94 -8.49
N LEU A 49 6.22 -21.01 -7.89
CA LEU A 49 5.26 -19.93 -7.84
C LEU A 49 5.70 -18.77 -6.91
N VAL A 50 6.44 -19.06 -5.85
CA VAL A 50 7.08 -18.01 -5.03
C VAL A 50 8.13 -17.27 -5.85
N ASP A 51 8.96 -17.99 -6.62
CA ASP A 51 9.97 -17.37 -7.48
C ASP A 51 9.33 -16.48 -8.56
N GLU A 52 8.20 -16.90 -9.14
CA GLU A 52 7.42 -16.12 -10.10
C GLU A 52 6.85 -14.84 -9.45
N ALA A 53 6.19 -14.97 -8.31
CA ALA A 53 5.63 -13.84 -7.56
C ALA A 53 6.71 -12.85 -7.09
N HIS A 54 7.86 -13.35 -6.62
CA HIS A 54 9.02 -12.56 -6.27
C HIS A 54 9.53 -11.73 -7.46
N ASN A 55 9.69 -12.37 -8.64
CA ASN A 55 10.15 -11.68 -9.84
C ASN A 55 9.14 -10.63 -10.32
N PHE A 56 7.85 -10.89 -10.18
CA PHE A 56 6.82 -9.91 -10.50
C PHE A 56 6.87 -8.70 -9.55
N ALA A 57 6.96 -8.93 -8.23
CA ALA A 57 7.09 -7.87 -7.24
C ALA A 57 8.35 -7.02 -7.46
N LYS A 58 9.47 -7.67 -7.83
CA LYS A 58 10.71 -7.02 -8.22
C LYS A 58 10.54 -6.13 -9.44
N ALA A 59 9.88 -6.62 -10.51
CA ALA A 59 9.63 -5.85 -11.72
C ALA A 59 8.75 -4.61 -11.47
N ILE A 60 7.81 -4.68 -10.51
CA ILE A 60 7.03 -3.50 -10.08
C ILE A 60 7.96 -2.49 -9.41
N ALA A 61 8.80 -2.94 -8.47
CA ALA A 61 9.72 -2.07 -7.75
C ALA A 61 10.76 -1.43 -8.68
N GLU A 62 11.26 -2.15 -9.68
CA GLU A 62 12.18 -1.64 -10.74
C GLU A 62 11.57 -0.50 -11.57
N ARG A 63 10.23 -0.42 -11.65
CA ARG A 63 9.50 0.67 -12.31
C ARG A 63 9.11 1.81 -11.37
N GLY A 64 9.56 1.76 -10.11
CA GLY A 64 9.16 2.71 -9.08
C GLY A 64 7.71 2.55 -8.65
N GLY A 65 7.12 1.38 -8.90
CA GLY A 65 5.78 1.02 -8.48
C GLY A 65 5.69 0.68 -7.00
N SER A 66 4.47 0.60 -6.49
CA SER A 66 4.18 0.25 -5.11
C SER A 66 3.32 -1.01 -5.02
N VAL A 67 3.61 -1.85 -4.02
CA VAL A 67 2.85 -3.05 -3.70
C VAL A 67 2.22 -2.87 -2.31
N LEU A 68 0.91 -2.99 -2.22
CA LEU A 68 0.19 -2.91 -0.95
C LEU A 68 0.16 -4.29 -0.28
N PHE A 69 0.74 -4.38 0.91
CA PHE A 69 0.72 -5.61 1.71
C PHE A 69 -0.55 -5.67 2.55
N VAL A 70 -1.29 -6.78 2.47
CA VAL A 70 -2.55 -6.98 3.21
C VAL A 70 -2.53 -8.30 3.95
N GLY A 71 -2.74 -8.22 5.26
CA GLY A 71 -2.82 -9.40 6.10
C GLY A 71 -3.39 -9.05 7.47
N THR A 72 -4.72 -9.16 7.63
CA THR A 72 -5.39 -8.86 8.89
C THR A 72 -5.48 -10.09 9.81
N LYS A 73 -5.00 -11.26 9.35
CA LYS A 73 -4.93 -12.48 10.15
C LYS A 73 -3.88 -12.32 11.25
N LYS A 74 -4.21 -12.67 12.49
CA LYS A 74 -3.29 -12.50 13.64
C LYS A 74 -1.90 -13.08 13.41
N GLN A 75 -1.82 -14.18 12.67
CA GLN A 75 -0.58 -14.87 12.34
C GLN A 75 0.28 -14.12 11.31
N ALA A 76 -0.33 -13.25 10.51
CA ALA A 76 0.35 -12.50 9.46
C ALA A 76 0.60 -11.03 9.80
N GLN A 77 -0.13 -10.47 10.78
CA GLN A 77 -0.13 -9.03 11.09
C GLN A 77 1.26 -8.45 11.33
N ASP A 78 2.08 -9.13 12.14
CA ASP A 78 3.41 -8.63 12.48
C ASP A 78 4.37 -8.77 11.31
N ALA A 79 4.36 -9.93 10.63
CA ALA A 79 5.20 -10.17 9.46
C ALA A 79 4.91 -9.16 8.34
N VAL A 80 3.63 -8.89 8.06
CA VAL A 80 3.21 -7.91 7.05
C VAL A 80 3.67 -6.50 7.42
N ARG A 81 3.48 -6.10 8.69
CA ARG A 81 3.92 -4.77 9.15
C ARG A 81 5.43 -4.58 9.05
N ASP A 82 6.17 -5.56 9.57
CA ASP A 82 7.62 -5.42 9.73
C ASP A 82 8.33 -5.48 8.37
N GLU A 83 7.94 -6.40 7.50
CA GLU A 83 8.49 -6.53 6.17
C GLU A 83 8.09 -5.37 5.24
N ALA A 84 6.83 -4.93 5.28
CA ALA A 84 6.40 -3.77 4.50
C ALA A 84 7.14 -2.49 4.92
N LYS A 85 7.34 -2.27 6.23
CA LYS A 85 8.15 -1.15 6.74
C LYS A 85 9.61 -1.27 6.30
N ARG A 86 10.20 -2.47 6.34
CA ARG A 86 11.58 -2.71 5.90
C ARG A 86 11.81 -2.27 4.47
N VAL A 87 10.87 -2.58 3.59
CA VAL A 87 10.98 -2.23 2.17
C VAL A 87 10.30 -0.90 1.82
N GLY A 88 9.74 -0.16 2.79
CA GLY A 88 9.06 1.12 2.56
C GLY A 88 7.87 1.00 1.62
N MET A 89 7.03 -0.01 1.82
CA MET A 89 5.78 -0.23 1.10
C MET A 89 4.57 -0.04 2.00
N PRO A 90 3.41 0.36 1.46
CA PRO A 90 2.19 0.50 2.23
C PRO A 90 1.68 -0.87 2.70
N TYR A 91 0.99 -0.88 3.84
CA TYR A 91 0.42 -2.11 4.40
C TYR A 91 -0.89 -1.88 5.14
N VAL A 92 -1.72 -2.93 5.21
CA VAL A 92 -2.92 -3.03 6.03
C VAL A 92 -2.85 -4.33 6.83
N ASN A 93 -2.65 -4.21 8.14
CA ASN A 93 -2.50 -5.36 9.02
C ASN A 93 -3.58 -5.50 10.11
N ASN A 94 -4.44 -4.50 10.29
CA ASN A 94 -5.48 -4.55 11.32
C ASN A 94 -6.84 -4.92 10.73
N ARG A 95 -7.45 -4.02 9.95
CA ARG A 95 -8.75 -4.22 9.31
C ARG A 95 -8.78 -3.55 7.95
N TRP A 96 -9.25 -4.28 6.94
CA TRP A 96 -9.55 -3.69 5.64
C TRP A 96 -10.75 -2.75 5.76
N LEU A 97 -10.59 -1.52 5.33
CA LEU A 97 -11.69 -0.57 5.23
C LEU A 97 -12.29 -0.67 3.84
N GLY A 98 -13.60 -0.96 3.77
CA GLY A 98 -14.29 -1.01 2.48
C GLY A 98 -14.16 0.32 1.73
N GLY A 99 -13.83 0.24 0.44
CA GLY A 99 -13.57 1.41 -0.39
C GLY A 99 -12.12 1.93 -0.34
N LEU A 100 -11.20 1.23 0.32
CA LEU A 100 -9.80 1.67 0.45
C LEU A 100 -9.15 1.89 -0.93
N LEU A 101 -9.42 1.04 -1.87
CA LEU A 101 -8.95 1.17 -3.25
C LEU A 101 -9.98 1.86 -4.15
N THR A 102 -11.25 1.45 -4.08
CA THR A 102 -12.31 1.91 -4.99
C THR A 102 -12.84 3.31 -4.69
N ASN A 103 -12.72 3.78 -3.46
CA ASN A 103 -13.11 5.12 -3.03
C ASN A 103 -11.91 5.91 -2.49
N TRP A 104 -10.85 5.96 -3.28
CA TRP A 104 -9.57 6.56 -2.91
C TRP A 104 -9.68 8.01 -2.43
N ARG A 105 -10.56 8.80 -3.03
CA ARG A 105 -10.77 10.21 -2.63
C ARG A 105 -11.15 10.32 -1.14
N THR A 106 -12.16 9.58 -0.71
CA THR A 106 -12.61 9.60 0.69
C THR A 106 -11.53 9.06 1.64
N ILE A 107 -10.78 8.05 1.21
CA ILE A 107 -9.67 7.52 2.02
C ILE A 107 -8.53 8.54 2.12
N SER A 108 -8.21 9.24 1.04
CA SER A 108 -7.21 10.31 1.04
C SER A 108 -7.58 11.44 2.01
N ASP A 109 -8.86 11.85 2.06
CA ASP A 109 -9.34 12.85 3.03
C ASP A 109 -9.17 12.35 4.48
N ARG A 110 -9.37 11.04 4.73
CA ARG A 110 -9.14 10.44 6.06
C ARG A 110 -7.66 10.33 6.42
N ILE A 111 -6.80 10.07 5.43
CA ILE A 111 -5.34 10.09 5.61
C ILE A 111 -4.87 11.52 5.93
N GLN A 112 -5.40 12.51 5.23
CA GLN A 112 -5.11 13.90 5.54
C GLN A 112 -5.51 14.25 6.98
N ARG A 113 -6.71 13.83 7.41
CA ARG A 113 -7.17 13.99 8.79
C ARG A 113 -6.24 13.33 9.81
N LEU A 114 -5.71 12.14 9.48
CA LEU A 114 -4.69 11.47 10.32
C LEU A 114 -3.43 12.32 10.47
N HIS A 115 -2.94 12.91 9.37
CA HIS A 115 -1.77 13.79 9.41
C HIS A 115 -2.03 15.06 10.22
N GLU A 116 -3.21 15.69 10.09
CA GLU A 116 -3.61 16.84 10.89
C GLU A 116 -3.57 16.53 12.40
N LEU A 117 -4.20 15.41 12.81
CA LEU A 117 -4.23 15.01 14.22
C LEU A 117 -2.85 14.64 14.76
N ARG A 118 -1.98 14.03 13.93
CA ARG A 118 -0.58 13.80 14.28
C ARG A 118 0.18 15.10 14.49
N GLY A 119 -0.01 16.08 13.63
CA GLY A 119 0.57 17.42 13.76
C GLY A 119 0.13 18.11 15.05
N LEU A 120 -1.18 18.17 15.32
CA LEU A 120 -1.72 18.74 16.55
C LEU A 120 -1.17 18.06 17.83
N LYS A 121 -0.95 16.75 17.79
CA LYS A 121 -0.35 16.00 18.89
C LYS A 121 1.13 16.33 19.07
N GLN A 122 1.90 16.41 17.98
CA GLN A 122 3.33 16.74 18.01
C GLN A 122 3.59 18.16 18.51
N GLU A 123 2.73 19.11 18.14
CA GLU A 123 2.79 20.52 18.57
C GLU A 123 2.20 20.76 19.97
N SER A 124 1.77 19.68 20.68
CA SER A 124 1.09 19.76 21.97
C SER A 124 -0.17 20.63 21.97
N MET A 125 -0.75 20.92 20.81
CA MET A 125 -1.96 21.72 20.67
C MET A 125 -3.19 21.02 21.25
N LEU A 126 -3.18 19.68 21.29
CA LEU A 126 -4.26 18.90 21.92
C LEU A 126 -4.37 19.17 23.43
N ASP A 127 -3.26 19.51 24.10
CA ASP A 127 -3.25 19.78 25.54
C ASP A 127 -3.90 21.12 25.89
N LEU A 128 -4.02 22.02 24.94
CA LEU A 128 -4.69 23.32 25.09
C LEU A 128 -6.22 23.22 24.97
N LEU A 129 -6.74 22.11 24.48
CA LEU A 129 -8.18 21.90 24.27
C LEU A 129 -8.88 21.47 25.57
N PRO A 130 -10.19 21.73 25.69
CA PRO A 130 -11.01 21.20 26.78
C PRO A 130 -10.88 19.67 26.86
N ALA A 131 -10.84 19.12 28.08
CA ALA A 131 -10.59 17.69 28.30
C ALA A 131 -11.50 16.75 27.49
N LYS A 132 -12.77 17.12 27.27
CA LYS A 132 -13.71 16.33 26.49
C LYS A 132 -13.33 16.25 25.01
N GLU A 133 -12.91 17.35 24.41
CA GLU A 133 -12.51 17.43 23.01
C GLU A 133 -11.18 16.71 22.78
N ARG A 134 -10.22 16.89 23.70
CA ARG A 134 -8.94 16.18 23.68
C ARG A 134 -9.15 14.66 23.65
N ILE A 135 -9.95 14.11 24.56
CA ILE A 135 -10.22 12.67 24.63
C ILE A 135 -10.87 12.17 23.31
N GLN A 136 -11.76 12.95 22.71
CA GLN A 136 -12.39 12.58 21.45
C GLN A 136 -11.39 12.56 20.30
N MET A 137 -10.52 13.57 20.19
CA MET A 137 -9.49 13.64 19.15
C MET A 137 -8.40 12.58 19.32
N GLU A 138 -7.99 12.29 20.55
CA GLU A 138 -7.07 11.19 20.85
C GLU A 138 -7.65 9.83 20.45
N ALA A 139 -8.91 9.57 20.77
CA ALA A 139 -9.60 8.33 20.37
C ALA A 139 -9.78 8.24 18.84
N GLU A 140 -10.08 9.36 18.16
CA GLU A 140 -10.12 9.42 16.69
C GLU A 140 -8.74 9.12 16.10
N LEU A 141 -7.69 9.74 16.62
CA LEU A 141 -6.31 9.51 16.18
C LEU A 141 -5.91 8.05 16.33
N GLU A 142 -6.13 7.44 17.49
CA GLU A 142 -5.81 6.03 17.74
C GLU A 142 -6.53 5.11 16.74
N LYS A 143 -7.81 5.37 16.48
CA LYS A 143 -8.61 4.61 15.52
C LYS A 143 -8.10 4.77 14.08
N LEU A 144 -7.74 5.98 13.67
CA LEU A 144 -7.17 6.24 12.35
C LEU A 144 -5.78 5.62 12.22
N GLU A 145 -4.93 5.74 13.24
CA GLU A 145 -3.60 5.16 13.29
C GLU A 145 -3.64 3.63 13.15
N SER A 146 -4.52 2.97 13.90
CA SER A 146 -4.65 1.52 13.85
C SER A 146 -5.14 0.99 12.49
N ASN A 147 -5.96 1.74 11.76
CA ASN A 147 -6.54 1.28 10.50
C ASN A 147 -5.83 1.81 9.25
N LEU A 148 -5.32 3.05 9.28
CA LEU A 148 -4.73 3.73 8.14
C LEU A 148 -3.24 4.06 8.32
N GLY A 149 -2.66 3.80 9.49
CA GLY A 149 -1.27 4.12 9.78
C GLY A 149 -0.27 3.51 8.80
N GLY A 150 -0.55 2.31 8.30
CA GLY A 150 0.30 1.65 7.31
C GLY A 150 0.14 2.16 5.88
N VAL A 151 -0.89 2.93 5.59
CA VAL A 151 -1.14 3.55 4.27
C VAL A 151 -1.06 5.08 4.31
N ALA A 152 -0.62 5.65 5.45
CA ALA A 152 -0.56 7.09 5.66
C ALA A 152 0.31 7.82 4.60
N ASP A 153 1.41 7.21 4.19
CA ASP A 153 2.34 7.80 3.23
C ASP A 153 1.96 7.55 1.76
N MET A 154 0.84 6.87 1.52
CA MET A 154 0.39 6.51 0.19
C MET A 154 -0.25 7.71 -0.50
N ARG A 155 0.36 8.22 -1.58
CA ARG A 155 -0.13 9.38 -2.35
C ARG A 155 -1.03 9.01 -3.52
N ARG A 156 -0.94 7.75 -3.99
CA ARG A 156 -1.71 7.20 -5.11
C ARG A 156 -2.07 5.75 -4.82
N GLN A 157 -3.01 5.22 -5.56
CA GLN A 157 -3.33 3.79 -5.52
C GLN A 157 -2.09 2.96 -5.85
N PRO A 158 -1.91 1.77 -5.23
CA PRO A 158 -0.79 0.88 -5.48
C PRO A 158 -0.91 0.24 -6.87
N ASP A 159 0.22 -0.23 -7.39
CA ASP A 159 0.28 -0.88 -8.72
C ASP A 159 -0.03 -2.38 -8.64
N ALA A 160 0.10 -2.98 -7.46
CA ALA A 160 -0.30 -4.35 -7.16
C ALA A 160 -0.64 -4.51 -5.67
N ILE A 161 -1.30 -5.62 -5.35
CA ILE A 161 -1.63 -5.98 -3.98
C ILE A 161 -1.09 -7.38 -3.65
N PHE A 162 -0.48 -7.52 -2.46
CA PHE A 162 -0.11 -8.82 -1.91
C PHE A 162 -1.00 -9.14 -0.72
N ILE A 163 -1.71 -10.28 -0.78
CA ILE A 163 -2.74 -10.67 0.20
C ILE A 163 -2.36 -11.97 0.88
N VAL A 164 -2.48 -12.00 2.21
CA VAL A 164 -2.42 -13.22 3.01
C VAL A 164 -3.84 -13.61 3.40
N ASP A 165 -4.29 -14.81 2.98
CA ASP A 165 -5.63 -15.35 3.16
C ASP A 165 -6.73 -14.61 2.34
N LEU A 166 -6.98 -15.10 1.12
CA LEU A 166 -8.00 -14.54 0.21
C LEU A 166 -9.41 -14.60 0.80
N ARG A 167 -9.70 -15.63 1.60
CA ARG A 167 -11.04 -15.83 2.17
C ARG A 167 -11.37 -14.77 3.23
N LYS A 168 -10.38 -14.39 4.03
CA LYS A 168 -10.56 -13.35 5.04
C LYS A 168 -10.58 -11.96 4.42
N GLU A 169 -9.74 -11.72 3.43
CA GLU A 169 -9.57 -10.44 2.77
C GLU A 169 -10.41 -10.29 1.50
N GLN A 170 -11.58 -10.93 1.43
CA GLN A 170 -12.44 -10.97 0.25
C GLN A 170 -12.86 -9.59 -0.27
N LEU A 171 -12.97 -8.60 0.63
CA LEU A 171 -13.26 -7.21 0.23
C LEU A 171 -12.09 -6.61 -0.54
N ALA A 172 -10.85 -6.81 -0.06
CA ALA A 172 -9.65 -6.34 -0.74
C ALA A 172 -9.51 -6.96 -2.14
N VAL A 173 -9.72 -8.27 -2.25
CA VAL A 173 -9.69 -9.00 -3.52
C VAL A 173 -10.71 -8.44 -4.52
N ARG A 174 -11.96 -8.23 -4.09
CA ARG A 174 -13.02 -7.68 -4.95
C ARG A 174 -12.70 -6.26 -5.41
N GLU A 175 -12.15 -5.43 -4.54
CA GLU A 175 -11.77 -4.06 -4.89
C GLU A 175 -10.60 -4.05 -5.87
N ALA A 176 -9.56 -4.86 -5.65
CA ALA A 176 -8.43 -5.00 -6.55
C ALA A 176 -8.86 -5.47 -7.94
N LYS A 177 -9.67 -6.53 -8.01
CA LYS A 177 -10.24 -7.03 -9.29
C LYS A 177 -11.08 -5.99 -10.02
N ARG A 178 -11.90 -5.21 -9.29
CA ARG A 178 -12.71 -4.15 -9.89
C ARG A 178 -11.87 -3.06 -10.55
N LEU A 179 -10.68 -2.82 -10.04
CA LEU A 179 -9.72 -1.84 -10.59
C LEU A 179 -8.76 -2.46 -11.62
N GLY A 180 -8.84 -3.78 -11.89
CA GLY A 180 -7.88 -4.47 -12.73
C GLY A 180 -6.46 -4.52 -12.17
N MET A 181 -6.34 -4.43 -10.84
CA MET A 181 -5.05 -4.45 -10.15
C MET A 181 -4.58 -5.89 -9.96
N PRO A 182 -3.34 -6.24 -10.33
CA PRO A 182 -2.80 -7.58 -10.15
C PRO A 182 -2.73 -7.96 -8.67
N VAL A 183 -3.17 -9.20 -8.38
CA VAL A 183 -3.25 -9.77 -7.03
C VAL A 183 -2.23 -10.87 -6.89
N ILE A 184 -1.27 -10.70 -5.99
CA ILE A 184 -0.37 -11.75 -5.50
C ILE A 184 -0.99 -12.28 -4.21
N ALA A 185 -1.12 -13.59 -4.03
CA ALA A 185 -1.74 -14.11 -2.81
C ALA A 185 -1.11 -15.39 -2.28
N LEU A 186 -0.97 -15.46 -0.94
CA LEU A 186 -0.77 -16.71 -0.23
C LEU A 186 -2.13 -17.40 -0.11
N VAL A 187 -2.26 -18.57 -0.71
CA VAL A 187 -3.52 -19.28 -0.92
C VAL A 187 -3.48 -20.63 -0.24
N ASP A 188 -4.27 -20.82 0.79
CA ASP A 188 -4.43 -22.12 1.45
C ASP A 188 -5.50 -22.98 0.75
N THR A 189 -5.61 -24.24 1.11
CA THR A 189 -6.48 -25.25 0.52
C THR A 189 -7.98 -24.94 0.62
N ASN A 190 -8.40 -23.98 1.44
CA ASN A 190 -9.79 -23.53 1.64
C ASN A 190 -10.19 -22.32 0.77
N CYS A 191 -9.24 -21.75 0.01
CA CYS A 191 -9.43 -20.55 -0.81
C CYS A 191 -9.66 -20.89 -2.29
N ASP A 192 -10.12 -19.90 -3.08
CA ASP A 192 -10.22 -20.01 -4.53
C ASP A 192 -8.96 -19.46 -5.19
N PRO A 193 -8.11 -20.29 -5.82
CA PRO A 193 -6.89 -19.82 -6.45
C PRO A 193 -7.14 -18.94 -7.68
N ASP A 194 -8.31 -19.01 -8.31
CA ASP A 194 -8.64 -18.18 -9.48
C ASP A 194 -8.97 -16.72 -9.10
N GLU A 195 -8.94 -16.42 -7.80
CA GLU A 195 -9.05 -15.06 -7.29
C GLU A 195 -7.74 -14.27 -7.30
N ALA A 196 -6.60 -14.94 -7.50
CA ALA A 196 -5.29 -14.31 -7.58
C ALA A 196 -4.66 -14.53 -8.96
N ASP A 197 -3.90 -13.52 -9.42
CA ASP A 197 -3.12 -13.61 -10.66
C ASP A 197 -1.80 -14.36 -10.42
N TYR A 198 -1.19 -14.15 -9.26
CA TYR A 198 0.02 -14.84 -8.81
C TYR A 198 -0.31 -15.63 -7.54
N VAL A 199 -0.55 -16.92 -7.72
CA VAL A 199 -0.95 -17.83 -6.64
C VAL A 199 0.27 -18.42 -5.98
N ILE A 200 0.39 -18.28 -4.67
CA ILE A 200 1.40 -18.95 -3.85
C ILE A 200 0.68 -19.95 -2.95
N PRO A 201 0.64 -21.24 -3.32
CA PRO A 201 0.01 -22.25 -2.48
C PRO A 201 0.77 -22.44 -1.18
N GLY A 202 0.11 -22.30 -0.03
CA GLY A 202 0.77 -22.44 1.25
C GLY A 202 -0.13 -22.21 2.44
N ASN A 203 0.40 -22.54 3.61
CA ASN A 203 -0.28 -22.41 4.88
C ASN A 203 -0.36 -20.93 5.33
N ASP A 204 -1.53 -20.46 5.56
CA ASP A 204 -1.80 -19.10 6.04
C ASP A 204 -2.11 -19.04 7.56
N ASP A 205 -2.14 -20.18 8.25
CA ASP A 205 -2.40 -20.31 9.70
C ASP A 205 -1.11 -20.30 10.55
N ALA A 206 0.02 -20.65 9.97
CA ALA A 206 1.29 -20.73 10.69
C ALA A 206 2.06 -19.40 10.58
N ILE A 207 2.43 -18.81 11.72
CA ILE A 207 3.20 -17.55 11.78
C ILE A 207 4.50 -17.65 10.96
N ARG A 208 5.22 -18.75 11.07
CA ARG A 208 6.48 -18.98 10.33
C ARG A 208 6.26 -19.07 8.83
N SER A 209 5.19 -19.73 8.38
CA SER A 209 4.82 -19.84 6.98
C SER A 209 4.53 -18.45 6.39
N CYS A 210 3.65 -17.68 7.04
CA CYS A 210 3.35 -16.30 6.62
C CYS A 210 4.64 -15.46 6.55
N SER A 211 5.49 -15.54 7.57
CA SER A 211 6.73 -14.76 7.65
C SER A 211 7.70 -15.07 6.51
N VAL A 212 7.91 -16.34 6.16
CA VAL A 212 8.80 -16.73 5.06
C VAL A 212 8.29 -16.24 3.71
N ILE A 213 7.00 -16.36 3.43
CA ILE A 213 6.42 -15.92 2.16
C ILE A 213 6.37 -14.40 2.05
N VAL A 214 5.93 -13.70 3.11
CA VAL A 214 5.92 -12.23 3.14
C VAL A 214 7.33 -11.68 2.91
N LYS A 215 8.33 -12.27 3.58
CA LYS A 215 9.74 -11.92 3.41
C LYS A 215 10.23 -12.15 1.99
N ALA A 216 9.90 -13.28 1.36
CA ALA A 216 10.30 -13.58 -0.01
C ALA A 216 9.80 -12.51 -1.00
N ILE A 217 8.57 -12.04 -0.85
CA ILE A 217 8.01 -10.95 -1.68
C ILE A 217 8.71 -9.62 -1.37
N ALA A 218 8.93 -9.32 -0.10
CA ALA A 218 9.64 -8.11 0.32
C ALA A 218 11.08 -8.07 -0.20
N ASP A 219 11.80 -9.18 -0.17
CA ASP A 219 13.16 -9.30 -0.72
C ASP A 219 13.18 -9.03 -2.24
N GLY A 220 12.15 -9.46 -2.97
CA GLY A 220 11.96 -9.11 -4.39
C GLY A 220 11.85 -7.61 -4.61
N ILE A 221 11.03 -6.95 -3.81
CA ILE A 221 10.85 -5.50 -3.88
C ILE A 221 12.15 -4.76 -3.54
N GLU A 222 12.86 -5.20 -2.51
CA GLU A 222 14.14 -4.62 -2.12
C GLU A 222 15.18 -4.74 -3.24
N ALA A 223 15.31 -5.93 -3.84
CA ALA A 223 16.19 -6.17 -4.96
C ALA A 223 15.84 -5.31 -6.20
N GLY A 224 14.54 -5.06 -6.43
CA GLY A 224 14.07 -4.15 -7.48
C GLY A 224 14.48 -2.69 -7.22
N LYS A 225 14.27 -2.20 -5.99
CA LYS A 225 14.66 -0.84 -5.58
C LYS A 225 16.17 -0.60 -5.69
N GLN A 226 16.99 -1.56 -5.28
CA GLN A 226 18.45 -1.45 -5.37
C GLN A 226 18.91 -1.26 -6.83
N ARG A 227 18.31 -1.96 -7.78
CA ARG A 227 18.64 -1.80 -9.22
C ARG A 227 18.29 -0.41 -9.76
N VAL A 228 17.18 0.18 -9.34
CA VAL A 228 16.81 1.55 -9.73
C VAL A 228 17.85 2.55 -9.21
N THR A 229 18.20 2.43 -7.93
CA THR A 229 19.20 3.31 -7.31
C THR A 229 20.57 3.19 -7.99
N GLU A 230 21.02 1.98 -8.34
CA GLU A 230 22.25 1.77 -9.09
C GLU A 230 22.17 2.35 -10.51
N ALA A 231 21.06 2.19 -11.20
CA ALA A 231 20.86 2.75 -12.54
C ALA A 231 20.82 4.28 -12.51
N GLU A 232 20.17 4.88 -11.52
CA GLU A 232 20.18 6.33 -11.32
C GLU A 232 21.56 6.88 -10.96
N LEU A 233 22.32 6.18 -10.12
CA LEU A 233 23.70 6.53 -9.79
C LEU A 233 24.61 6.45 -11.02
N LYS A 234 24.48 5.41 -11.83
CA LYS A 234 25.20 5.28 -13.09
C LYS A 234 24.83 6.36 -14.11
N ALA A 235 23.54 6.70 -14.23
CA ALA A 235 23.08 7.78 -15.10
C ALA A 235 23.57 9.16 -14.63
N ARG A 236 23.66 9.39 -13.31
CA ARG A 236 24.22 10.62 -12.73
C ARG A 236 25.72 10.72 -12.92
N SER A 237 26.47 9.62 -12.79
CA SER A 237 27.93 9.60 -13.04
C SER A 237 28.23 9.81 -14.51
N ALA A 238 27.50 9.16 -15.44
CA ALA A 238 27.64 9.38 -16.87
C ALA A 238 27.35 10.83 -17.29
N LYS A 239 26.30 11.46 -16.68
CA LYS A 239 25.98 12.87 -16.95
C LYS A 239 27.02 13.86 -16.39
N LYS A 240 27.79 13.44 -15.39
CA LYS A 240 28.88 14.24 -14.80
C LYS A 240 30.17 14.11 -15.59
N GLU A 241 30.35 13.05 -16.39
CA GLU A 241 31.49 12.86 -17.32
C GLU A 241 31.27 13.53 -18.68
N GLU A 242 30.01 13.85 -19.07
CA GLU A 242 29.66 14.52 -20.32
C GLU A 242 29.67 16.06 -20.26
N THR A 243 29.89 16.66 -19.09
CA THR A 243 30.09 18.12 -18.96
C THR A 243 31.59 18.42 -18.98
N PRO A 244 32.18 18.89 -20.10
CA PRO A 244 33.54 19.42 -20.10
C PRO A 244 33.59 20.66 -19.20
N ALA A 245 34.63 20.77 -18.42
CA ALA A 245 34.94 21.92 -17.61
C ALA A 245 35.01 23.17 -18.50
N GLU A 246 34.03 24.05 -18.42
CA GLU A 246 34.16 25.43 -18.83
C GLU A 246 34.82 26.19 -17.68
N GLU A 247 36.06 26.62 -17.93
CA GLU A 247 36.83 27.54 -17.10
C GLU A 247 36.08 28.86 -16.88
N PRO A 248 36.23 29.50 -15.70
CA PRO A 248 35.63 30.79 -15.45
C PRO A 248 36.46 31.92 -16.13
N ALA A 249 35.90 32.54 -17.14
CA ALA A 249 36.42 33.81 -17.66
C ALA A 249 35.75 35.00 -16.97
N ALA A 250 36.64 35.87 -16.54
CA ALA A 250 36.58 37.09 -15.78
C ALA A 250 35.44 38.07 -16.08
N VAL A 251 34.94 38.64 -14.97
CA VAL A 251 34.63 40.04 -14.63
C VAL A 251 34.67 41.05 -15.78
N GLU A 252 33.52 41.75 -15.98
CA GLU A 252 33.43 43.19 -16.19
C GLU A 252 32.00 43.68 -15.87
N GLU A 253 31.88 44.48 -14.79
CA GLU A 253 30.89 45.51 -14.67
C GLU A 253 31.34 46.75 -15.47
N PRO A 254 30.44 47.63 -16.00
CA PRO A 254 29.88 48.67 -15.17
C PRO A 254 28.48 49.27 -15.53
N ALA A 255 27.87 49.71 -14.50
CA ALA A 255 27.19 50.98 -14.26
C ALA A 255 26.03 51.50 -15.13
N ALA A 256 24.98 51.78 -14.38
CA ALA A 256 24.23 53.06 -14.27
C ALA A 256 22.98 53.32 -15.10
N ALA A 257 21.91 53.56 -14.34
CA ALA A 257 20.91 54.65 -14.40
C ALA A 257 19.72 54.50 -15.37
N ALA A 258 18.51 54.44 -14.88
CA ALA A 258 17.52 55.48 -14.69
C ALA A 258 16.12 54.94 -14.58
N GLU A 259 15.50 55.19 -13.48
CA GLU A 259 14.03 55.40 -13.36
C GLU A 259 13.68 56.76 -14.00
N PRO A 260 12.40 57.25 -14.12
CA PRO A 260 11.09 56.70 -13.70
C PRO A 260 9.93 56.96 -14.72
N GLU A 261 8.71 56.67 -14.31
CA GLU A 261 7.39 57.34 -14.43
C GLU A 261 6.26 56.34 -14.71
N ALA A 262 5.38 56.12 -13.82
CA ALA A 262 4.10 56.77 -13.39
C ALA A 262 3.03 56.94 -14.47
N ALA A 263 1.88 56.33 -14.26
CA ALA A 263 0.49 56.78 -14.37
C ALA A 263 -0.44 55.58 -14.45
N ALA A 264 -1.25 55.34 -13.50
CA ALA A 264 -2.52 55.90 -13.10
C ALA A 264 -3.74 55.28 -13.82
N ALA A 265 -4.58 54.68 -12.94
CA ALA A 265 -6.04 54.78 -12.86
C ALA A 265 -6.92 54.10 -13.95
N GLU A 266 -7.77 53.19 -13.53
CA GLU A 266 -9.24 53.41 -13.42
C GLU A 266 -9.96 52.11 -13.00
N GLU A 267 -10.58 52.14 -11.84
CA GLU A 267 -11.83 51.42 -11.58
C GLU A 267 -12.98 52.16 -12.21
N PRO A 268 -14.12 51.54 -12.53
CA PRO A 268 -15.24 51.54 -11.60
C PRO A 268 -16.10 50.26 -11.64
N ALA A 269 -16.54 49.74 -10.51
CA ALA A 269 -17.76 49.97 -9.75
C ALA A 269 -19.08 49.37 -10.32
N VAL A 270 -19.71 48.50 -9.46
CA VAL A 270 -21.13 48.38 -9.12
C VAL A 270 -22.09 47.72 -10.12
N GLU A 271 -22.66 46.57 -9.72
CA GLU A 271 -24.10 46.42 -9.47
C GLU A 271 -24.46 44.99 -8.96
N ALA A 272 -24.97 44.93 -7.76
CA ALA A 272 -26.02 44.00 -7.36
C ALA A 272 -27.35 44.79 -7.52
N PRO A 273 -28.52 44.22 -7.72
CA PRO A 273 -29.27 43.48 -6.72
C PRO A 273 -30.28 42.44 -7.29
N ALA A 274 -30.87 41.59 -6.54
CA ALA A 274 -32.17 41.55 -5.94
C ALA A 274 -32.62 40.14 -5.54
N GLU A 275 -33.15 40.11 -4.36
CA GLU A 275 -33.99 39.08 -3.74
C GLU A 275 -35.20 38.72 -4.61
N GLU A 276 -35.65 37.47 -4.50
CA GLU A 276 -37.07 37.16 -4.36
C GLU A 276 -37.28 35.87 -3.57
N THR A 277 -37.89 36.11 -2.44
CA THR A 277 -38.61 35.17 -1.55
C THR A 277 -39.88 34.64 -2.22
N VAL A 278 -40.34 33.49 -1.79
CA VAL A 278 -41.73 33.04 -1.46
C VAL A 278 -41.65 31.55 -1.21
N ALA A 279 -41.69 31.01 0.01
CA ALA A 279 -42.86 30.73 0.86
C ALA A 279 -43.76 29.58 0.36
N GLU A 280 -43.87 28.62 1.32
CA GLU A 280 -45.08 27.97 1.86
C GLU A 280 -45.67 26.81 1.03
N GLU A 281 -46.02 25.74 1.56
CA GLU A 281 -46.84 25.08 2.59
C GLU A 281 -46.71 23.58 2.41
N ALA A 282 -46.49 22.77 3.38
CA ALA A 282 -47.43 22.16 4.35
C ALA A 282 -48.37 21.07 3.80
N GLU A 283 -48.42 20.04 4.61
CA GLU A 283 -49.45 19.02 4.91
C GLU A 283 -49.21 17.62 4.28
N VAL A 284 -48.97 16.64 5.11
CA VAL A 284 -49.78 15.82 6.06
C VAL A 284 -50.35 14.55 5.40
N THR A 285 -50.19 13.44 6.18
CA THR A 285 -50.90 12.14 6.16
C THR A 285 -50.44 11.12 5.09
N GLU A 286 -50.14 9.89 5.44
CA GLU A 286 -50.63 8.87 6.42
C GLU A 286 -49.48 7.91 6.81
#